data_44cc4448a17ba7899221459ee03f77d0
#
_entry.id   44cc4448a17ba7899221459ee03f77d0
#
_cell.length_a   1.000
_cell.length_b   1.000
_cell.length_c   1.000
_cell.angle_alpha   90.00
_cell.angle_beta   90.00
_cell.angle_gamma   90.00
#
_symmetry.space_group_name_H-M   'P 1'
#
loop_
_entity.id
_entity.type
_entity.pdbx_description
1 polymer ?
#
loop_
_entity_poly.entity_id
_entity_poly.type
_entity_poly.pdbx_seq_one_letter_code
_entity_poly.pdbx_strand_id
1 'polypeptide(L)'
;MSEKKSSGQFKESESGLRDVSYDEGVPTGSWKHRLHYVPLAILLAGACAATSVGVWYQSTHPAPASAPAPASAPVGFNRTTAQAVPEACAPTPRADVGPWTPGVAGTAGYLPTDAADASFQAGMTGVSTYVEGRDGYFFLSDVFNANFSQALGRVRPNADQIGAWDRYMKAIEQAGDANGATTMFLPAPATWDVYSDKLPQWTDPLRGTTSMDLMRTALPAHPWVDVRQGLVDARATTDAPLYSAVNPHWSPYAAHVAWNQTLTCLGALNPSLSGLPSLAPSGVSTSDAPNEYEGLGAPSATGPWAIPTYAQDPGSVRMLRLDSRDELADASARMAEVTGAPEVSLATPIDFENKPALTYNPNGRGTALIVRDSQGNNLGPDVAATFEYTIQVGHALDAEHPTDVASLIEAYHPSVVIVEFTQRYLALTPGSPE
;
A
#
# COMPACT_ATOMS: atom_id res chain seq x y z
N MET A 1 -16.86 -25.76 -50.78
CA MET A 1 -17.22 -24.51 -50.07
C MET A 1 -16.23 -24.33 -48.93
N SER A 2 -15.36 -23.37 -49.11
CA SER A 2 -14.16 -23.17 -48.29
C SER A 2 -14.43 -22.07 -47.26
N GLU A 3 -14.38 -22.41 -45.96
CA GLU A 3 -14.42 -21.41 -44.90
C GLU A 3 -13.04 -20.90 -44.58
N LYS A 4 -12.86 -19.59 -44.79
CA LYS A 4 -11.69 -18.84 -44.40
C LYS A 4 -11.73 -18.55 -42.90
N LYS A 5 -10.79 -19.15 -42.14
CA LYS A 5 -10.46 -18.68 -40.78
C LYS A 5 -9.61 -17.41 -40.88
N SER A 6 -10.15 -16.35 -40.34
CA SER A 6 -9.45 -15.09 -40.09
C SER A 6 -8.65 -15.22 -38.78
N SER A 7 -7.32 -15.27 -38.90
CA SER A 7 -6.42 -15.16 -37.75
C SER A 7 -6.13 -13.68 -37.52
N GLY A 8 -6.65 -13.12 -36.43
CA GLY A 8 -6.25 -11.80 -35.94
C GLY A 8 -4.86 -11.88 -35.33
N GLN A 9 -3.88 -11.29 -36.01
CA GLN A 9 -2.55 -11.06 -35.42
C GLN A 9 -2.61 -9.90 -34.46
N PHE A 10 -2.37 -10.19 -33.19
CA PHE A 10 -1.96 -9.18 -32.22
C PHE A 10 -0.56 -8.71 -32.59
N LYS A 11 -0.40 -7.43 -32.81
CA LYS A 11 0.92 -6.80 -32.92
C LYS A 11 1.46 -6.59 -31.50
N GLU A 12 2.45 -7.40 -31.14
CA GLU A 12 3.36 -7.08 -30.04
C GLU A 12 4.16 -5.83 -30.40
N SER A 13 4.16 -4.83 -29.51
CA SER A 13 5.08 -3.72 -29.60
C SER A 13 6.42 -4.18 -29.04
N GLU A 14 7.34 -4.55 -29.91
CA GLU A 14 8.74 -4.75 -29.57
C GLU A 14 9.32 -3.45 -29.01
N SER A 15 9.64 -3.45 -27.70
CA SER A 15 10.57 -2.50 -27.12
C SER A 15 11.97 -2.82 -27.66
N GLY A 16 12.35 -2.15 -28.72
CA GLY A 16 13.63 -2.33 -29.37
C GLY A 16 14.78 -1.82 -28.52
N LEU A 17 15.33 -2.69 -27.69
CA LEU A 17 16.73 -2.61 -27.30
C LEU A 17 17.55 -3.01 -28.52
N ARG A 18 18.05 -2.04 -29.28
CA ARG A 18 19.06 -2.28 -30.32
C ARG A 18 20.33 -2.74 -29.64
N ASP A 19 20.72 -3.99 -29.91
CA ASP A 19 22.09 -4.46 -29.72
C ASP A 19 23.02 -3.50 -30.48
N VAL A 20 23.80 -2.73 -29.74
CA VAL A 20 24.90 -1.94 -30.31
C VAL A 20 26.08 -2.89 -30.44
N SER A 21 26.20 -3.54 -31.58
CA SER A 21 27.44 -4.21 -31.97
C SER A 21 28.53 -3.16 -32.05
N TYR A 22 29.54 -3.27 -31.21
CA TYR A 22 30.78 -2.50 -31.34
C TYR A 22 31.50 -2.96 -32.63
N ASP A 23 31.46 -2.13 -33.64
CA ASP A 23 32.25 -2.33 -34.86
C ASP A 23 33.70 -1.87 -34.53
N GLU A 24 34.61 -2.82 -34.38
CA GLU A 24 36.04 -2.59 -34.23
C GLU A 24 36.59 -2.06 -35.57
N GLY A 25 36.65 -0.75 -35.74
CA GLY A 25 37.27 -0.23 -36.94
C GLY A 25 37.13 1.27 -37.25
N VAL A 26 36.65 2.09 -36.34
CA VAL A 26 36.57 3.53 -36.64
C VAL A 26 37.91 4.22 -36.31
N PRO A 27 38.58 4.87 -37.25
CA PRO A 27 39.84 5.55 -36.99
C PRO A 27 39.64 6.70 -35.99
N THR A 28 40.28 6.62 -34.84
CA THR A 28 40.29 7.67 -33.83
C THR A 28 41.08 8.88 -34.35
N GLY A 29 40.40 9.84 -35.00
CA GLY A 29 41.08 11.03 -35.44
C GLY A 29 40.33 11.99 -36.39
N SER A 30 39.15 11.65 -36.87
CA SER A 30 38.41 12.55 -37.75
C SER A 30 37.75 13.69 -36.95
N TRP A 31 37.87 14.92 -37.42
CA TRP A 31 37.26 16.12 -36.80
C TRP A 31 35.73 15.98 -36.67
N LYS A 32 35.12 15.12 -37.47
CA LYS A 32 33.67 14.77 -37.37
C LYS A 32 33.33 14.07 -36.04
N HIS A 33 34.26 13.30 -35.49
CA HIS A 33 34.06 12.64 -34.18
C HIS A 33 34.04 13.65 -33.01
N ARG A 34 34.73 14.76 -33.17
CA ARG A 34 34.74 15.85 -32.16
C ARG A 34 33.45 16.66 -32.16
N LEU A 35 32.70 16.69 -33.27
CA LEU A 35 31.42 17.38 -33.37
C LEU A 35 30.30 16.68 -32.58
N HIS A 36 30.40 15.37 -32.36
CA HIS A 36 29.40 14.65 -31.55
C HIS A 36 29.41 15.06 -30.05
N TYR A 37 30.52 15.59 -29.56
CA TYR A 37 30.64 16.04 -28.17
C TYR A 37 30.30 17.52 -27.98
N VAL A 38 30.06 18.26 -29.05
CA VAL A 38 29.75 19.70 -28.98
C VAL A 38 28.44 19.94 -28.18
N PRO A 39 27.34 19.19 -28.38
CA PRO A 39 26.14 19.37 -27.57
C PRO A 39 26.37 19.10 -26.07
N LEU A 40 27.16 18.07 -25.76
CA LEU A 40 27.50 17.73 -24.37
C LEU A 40 28.39 18.79 -23.72
N ALA A 41 29.35 19.29 -24.47
CA ALA A 41 30.23 20.41 -24.00
C ALA A 41 29.44 21.70 -23.76
N ILE A 42 28.45 22.00 -24.60
CA ILE A 42 27.54 23.15 -24.43
C ILE A 42 26.67 22.97 -23.18
N LEU A 43 26.11 21.77 -22.97
CA LEU A 43 25.31 21.46 -21.80
C LEU A 43 26.11 21.55 -20.50
N LEU A 44 27.36 21.04 -20.48
CA LEU A 44 28.26 21.12 -19.35
C LEU A 44 28.68 22.55 -19.07
N ALA A 45 29.00 23.31 -20.09
CA ALA A 45 29.35 24.74 -19.94
C ALA A 45 28.15 25.57 -19.44
N GLY A 46 26.94 25.24 -19.93
CA GLY A 46 25.71 25.89 -19.46
C GLY A 46 25.38 25.53 -18.00
N ALA A 47 25.57 24.30 -17.60
CA ALA A 47 25.39 23.89 -16.20
C ALA A 47 26.41 24.54 -15.26
N CYS A 48 27.69 24.62 -15.67
CA CYS A 48 28.72 25.32 -14.90
C CYS A 48 28.46 26.85 -14.79
N ALA A 49 27.97 27.46 -15.87
CA ALA A 49 27.60 28.87 -15.85
C ALA A 49 26.40 29.13 -14.93
N ALA A 50 25.38 28.29 -14.99
CA ALA A 50 24.18 28.42 -14.15
C ALA A 50 24.50 28.25 -12.66
N THR A 51 25.33 27.25 -12.30
CA THR A 51 25.81 27.07 -10.92
C THR A 51 26.65 28.22 -10.45
N SER A 52 27.56 28.76 -11.29
CA SER A 52 28.39 29.90 -10.93
C SER A 52 27.56 31.18 -10.72
N VAL A 53 26.55 31.42 -11.56
CA VAL A 53 25.60 32.52 -11.40
C VAL A 53 24.77 32.36 -10.14
N GLY A 54 24.28 31.11 -9.85
CA GLY A 54 23.52 30.82 -8.64
C GLY A 54 24.33 31.08 -7.36
N VAL A 55 25.57 30.59 -7.31
CA VAL A 55 26.47 30.84 -6.16
C VAL A 55 26.81 32.33 -6.02
N TRP A 56 27.10 33.05 -7.13
CA TRP A 56 27.33 34.48 -7.10
C TRP A 56 26.09 35.25 -6.63
N TYR A 57 24.91 34.87 -7.13
CA TYR A 57 23.64 35.51 -6.72
C TYR A 57 23.38 35.30 -5.23
N GLN A 58 23.54 34.09 -4.71
CA GLN A 58 23.41 33.82 -3.27
C GLN A 58 24.43 34.56 -2.40
N SER A 59 25.66 34.69 -2.89
CA SER A 59 26.71 35.42 -2.14
C SER A 59 26.51 36.93 -2.11
N THR A 60 25.87 37.48 -3.16
CA THR A 60 25.63 38.95 -3.28
C THR A 60 24.24 39.35 -2.76
N HIS A 61 23.29 38.38 -2.66
CA HIS A 61 21.97 38.57 -2.13
C HIS A 61 21.75 37.55 -1.00
N PRO A 62 22.42 37.68 0.13
CA PRO A 62 22.15 36.86 1.28
C PRO A 62 20.65 37.02 1.61
N ALA A 63 19.96 35.87 1.79
CA ALA A 63 18.57 35.91 2.22
C ALA A 63 18.47 36.89 3.42
N PRO A 64 17.48 37.78 3.43
CA PRO A 64 17.27 38.64 4.58
C PRO A 64 17.22 37.75 5.80
N ALA A 65 18.04 38.02 6.81
CA ALA A 65 18.02 37.27 8.06
C ALA A 65 16.56 37.25 8.51
N SER A 66 15.96 36.07 8.50
CA SER A 66 14.59 35.87 8.94
C SER A 66 14.55 36.50 10.33
N ALA A 67 13.78 37.57 10.50
CA ALA A 67 13.51 38.08 11.83
C ALA A 67 13.06 36.88 12.65
N PRO A 68 13.57 36.67 13.88
CA PRO A 68 13.07 35.58 14.70
C PRO A 68 11.55 35.71 14.72
N ALA A 69 10.89 34.73 14.18
CA ALA A 69 9.42 34.64 14.26
C ALA A 69 9.10 34.90 15.72
N PRO A 70 8.13 35.78 16.05
CA PRO A 70 7.70 35.94 17.43
C PRO A 70 7.43 34.51 17.89
N ALA A 71 8.07 34.11 18.98
CA ALA A 71 7.87 32.79 19.57
C ALA A 71 6.37 32.66 19.79
N SER A 72 5.68 32.10 18.83
CA SER A 72 4.32 31.65 18.98
C SER A 72 4.44 30.68 20.14
N ALA A 73 3.88 31.06 21.29
CA ALA A 73 3.76 30.15 22.40
C ALA A 73 3.27 28.85 21.79
N PRO A 74 3.91 27.71 22.05
CA PRO A 74 3.41 26.45 21.55
C PRO A 74 1.95 26.42 21.97
N VAL A 75 1.04 26.43 21.01
CA VAL A 75 -0.35 26.09 21.29
C VAL A 75 -0.20 24.69 21.81
N GLY A 76 -0.24 24.56 23.13
CA GLY A 76 -0.11 23.30 23.80
C GLY A 76 -1.28 22.45 23.37
N PHE A 77 -1.09 21.66 22.33
CA PHE A 77 -1.87 20.46 22.15
C PHE A 77 -1.53 19.60 23.36
N ASN A 78 -2.28 19.84 24.44
CA ASN A 78 -2.44 18.86 25.48
C ASN A 78 -3.09 17.66 24.81
N ARG A 79 -2.29 16.81 24.19
CA ARG A 79 -2.62 15.39 24.12
C ARG A 79 -2.70 14.94 25.56
N THR A 80 -3.87 15.16 26.15
CA THR A 80 -4.24 14.61 27.44
C THR A 80 -4.07 13.12 27.29
N THR A 81 -2.96 12.57 27.84
CA THR A 81 -2.68 11.14 27.92
C THR A 81 -3.05 10.39 26.65
N ALA A 82 -2.03 9.95 25.91
CA ALA A 82 -2.22 9.12 24.70
C ALA A 82 -3.33 8.12 25.00
N GLN A 83 -4.51 8.34 24.42
CA GLN A 83 -5.63 7.45 24.62
C GLN A 83 -5.16 6.13 24.02
N ALA A 84 -5.08 5.08 24.83
CA ALA A 84 -4.65 3.77 24.37
C ALA A 84 -5.52 3.40 23.18
N VAL A 85 -4.89 2.91 22.10
CA VAL A 85 -5.61 2.46 20.93
C VAL A 85 -6.65 1.42 21.40
N PRO A 86 -7.94 1.57 21.06
CA PRO A 86 -8.97 0.64 21.52
C PRO A 86 -8.63 -0.80 21.12
N GLU A 87 -8.96 -1.76 21.99
CA GLU A 87 -8.78 -3.19 21.70
C GLU A 87 -9.49 -3.60 20.39
N ALA A 88 -10.61 -2.97 20.06
CA ALA A 88 -11.34 -3.17 18.82
C ALA A 88 -10.50 -2.89 17.56
N CYS A 89 -9.48 -2.03 17.65
CA CYS A 89 -8.57 -1.73 16.55
C CYS A 89 -7.49 -2.79 16.36
N ALA A 90 -7.10 -3.45 17.44
CA ALA A 90 -6.02 -4.43 17.43
C ALA A 90 -6.31 -5.53 18.46
N PRO A 91 -7.26 -6.42 18.15
CA PRO A 91 -7.62 -7.51 19.06
C PRO A 91 -6.40 -8.35 19.42
N THR A 92 -6.33 -8.76 20.68
CA THR A 92 -5.26 -9.67 21.13
C THR A 92 -5.43 -11.02 20.42
N PRO A 93 -4.41 -11.53 19.73
CA PRO A 93 -4.48 -12.82 19.08
C PRO A 93 -4.72 -13.94 20.07
N ARG A 94 -5.48 -14.94 19.67
CA ARG A 94 -5.59 -16.18 20.44
C ARG A 94 -4.29 -16.97 20.36
N ALA A 95 -3.89 -17.59 21.46
CA ALA A 95 -2.63 -18.32 21.57
C ALA A 95 -2.54 -19.56 20.64
N ASP A 96 -3.68 -20.06 20.18
CA ASP A 96 -3.80 -21.21 19.29
C ASP A 96 -3.76 -20.85 17.78
N VAL A 97 -3.71 -19.56 17.46
CA VAL A 97 -3.82 -19.08 16.08
C VAL A 97 -2.47 -18.63 15.57
N GLY A 98 -1.63 -19.59 15.25
CA GLY A 98 -0.55 -19.40 14.32
C GLY A 98 0.66 -18.56 14.74
N PRO A 99 1.61 -18.40 13.84
CA PRO A 99 2.98 -17.94 14.10
C PRO A 99 3.13 -16.44 14.32
N TRP A 100 2.12 -15.65 14.09
CA TRP A 100 2.12 -14.22 14.38
C TRP A 100 1.59 -13.91 15.80
N THR A 101 1.30 -14.95 16.59
CA THR A 101 1.16 -14.76 18.04
C THR A 101 2.29 -13.84 18.47
N PRO A 102 2.03 -12.64 19.03
CA PRO A 102 3.08 -11.67 19.30
C PRO A 102 4.21 -12.41 19.99
N GLY A 103 5.29 -12.59 19.26
CA GLY A 103 6.48 -13.20 19.81
C GLY A 103 6.73 -12.38 21.04
N VAL A 104 6.72 -13.02 22.18
CA VAL A 104 6.72 -12.44 23.50
C VAL A 104 7.36 -11.06 23.45
N ALA A 105 6.54 -10.01 23.56
CA ALA A 105 7.00 -8.64 23.53
C ALA A 105 8.17 -8.55 24.49
N GLY A 106 9.36 -8.23 24.01
CA GLY A 106 10.54 -8.19 24.83
C GLY A 106 11.57 -9.31 24.60
N THR A 107 11.32 -10.32 23.79
CA THR A 107 12.44 -11.07 23.21
C THR A 107 13.08 -10.22 22.12
N ALA A 108 13.75 -9.17 22.52
CA ALA A 108 14.71 -8.40 21.74
C ALA A 108 15.84 -9.28 21.17
N GLY A 109 15.60 -10.53 20.92
CA GLY A 109 16.63 -11.51 20.82
C GLY A 109 16.56 -12.53 19.74
N TYR A 110 15.61 -12.52 18.81
CA TYR A 110 15.80 -13.35 17.63
C TYR A 110 16.78 -12.64 16.68
N LEU A 111 18.04 -12.73 16.98
CA LEU A 111 19.09 -12.62 15.96
C LEU A 111 19.14 -14.00 15.30
N PRO A 112 19.01 -14.09 13.98
CA PRO A 112 19.20 -15.37 13.30
C PRO A 112 20.60 -15.87 13.66
N THR A 113 20.67 -17.13 14.09
CA THR A 113 21.98 -17.79 14.29
C THR A 113 22.60 -18.02 12.91
N ASP A 114 23.92 -18.18 12.85
CA ASP A 114 24.62 -18.53 11.60
C ASP A 114 23.97 -19.76 10.91
N ALA A 115 23.49 -20.73 11.70
CA ALA A 115 22.79 -21.90 11.19
C ALA A 115 21.41 -21.55 10.58
N ALA A 116 20.67 -20.64 11.19
CA ALA A 116 19.40 -20.15 10.65
C ALA A 116 19.62 -19.33 9.37
N ASP A 117 20.67 -18.53 9.33
CA ASP A 117 21.07 -17.80 8.12
C ASP A 117 21.44 -18.74 6.99
N ALA A 118 22.28 -19.75 7.27
CA ALA A 118 22.67 -20.75 6.27
C ALA A 118 21.45 -21.52 5.74
N SER A 119 20.50 -21.88 6.61
CA SER A 119 19.25 -22.55 6.23
C SER A 119 18.37 -21.65 5.35
N PHE A 120 18.26 -20.37 5.69
CA PHE A 120 17.52 -19.40 4.88
C PHE A 120 18.16 -19.24 3.50
N GLN A 121 19.47 -19.01 3.42
CA GLN A 121 20.19 -18.86 2.16
C GLN A 121 20.06 -20.10 1.27
N ALA A 122 20.12 -21.30 1.88
CA ALA A 122 19.91 -22.55 1.16
C ALA A 122 18.50 -22.65 0.59
N GLY A 123 17.46 -22.27 1.37
CA GLY A 123 16.08 -22.27 0.93
C GLY A 123 15.77 -21.22 -0.14
N MET A 124 16.50 -20.10 -0.14
CA MET A 124 16.36 -19.03 -1.14
C MET A 124 17.23 -19.23 -2.38
N THR A 125 18.01 -20.30 -2.45
CA THR A 125 18.86 -20.59 -3.62
C THR A 125 18.01 -20.80 -4.87
N GLY A 126 18.25 -19.99 -5.91
CA GLY A 126 17.50 -20.04 -7.18
C GLY A 126 16.15 -19.33 -7.14
N VAL A 127 15.75 -18.76 -6.01
CA VAL A 127 14.54 -17.92 -5.93
C VAL A 127 14.81 -16.58 -6.62
N SER A 128 13.86 -16.14 -7.46
CA SER A 128 13.90 -14.83 -8.12
C SER A 128 12.78 -13.92 -7.57
N THR A 129 11.59 -14.02 -8.13
CA THR A 129 10.46 -13.10 -7.86
C THR A 129 9.42 -13.70 -6.92
N TYR A 130 9.36 -15.04 -6.81
CA TYR A 130 8.43 -15.73 -5.93
C TYR A 130 9.09 -16.92 -5.25
N VAL A 131 8.48 -17.36 -4.15
CA VAL A 131 8.83 -18.57 -3.40
C VAL A 131 7.65 -19.52 -3.48
N GLU A 132 7.91 -20.78 -3.87
CA GLU A 132 6.89 -21.82 -3.86
C GLU A 132 6.71 -22.37 -2.44
N GLY A 133 5.47 -22.33 -1.95
CA GLY A 133 5.06 -22.85 -0.66
C GLY A 133 4.41 -24.22 -0.73
N ARG A 134 3.70 -24.60 0.32
CA ARG A 134 2.90 -25.83 0.40
C ARG A 134 1.58 -25.65 -0.36
N ASP A 135 1.04 -26.76 -0.82
CA ASP A 135 -0.29 -26.85 -1.43
C ASP A 135 -0.48 -25.90 -2.63
N GLY A 136 0.60 -25.64 -3.38
CA GLY A 136 0.57 -24.78 -4.57
C GLY A 136 0.49 -23.27 -4.30
N TYR A 137 0.71 -22.83 -3.05
CA TYR A 137 0.78 -21.41 -2.75
C TYR A 137 2.10 -20.81 -3.22
N PHE A 138 2.01 -19.63 -3.80
CA PHE A 138 3.16 -18.78 -4.10
C PHE A 138 3.22 -17.60 -3.15
N PHE A 139 4.43 -17.13 -2.87
CA PHE A 139 4.70 -15.97 -2.02
C PHE A 139 5.67 -15.04 -2.72
N LEU A 140 5.46 -13.74 -2.62
CA LEU A 140 6.42 -12.76 -3.13
C LEU A 140 7.78 -12.93 -2.45
N SER A 141 8.86 -12.92 -3.22
CA SER A 141 10.22 -13.04 -2.70
C SER A 141 10.72 -11.70 -2.11
N ASP A 142 11.97 -11.68 -1.70
CA ASP A 142 12.61 -10.52 -1.08
C ASP A 142 12.87 -9.35 -2.04
N VAL A 143 12.75 -9.52 -3.35
CA VAL A 143 12.82 -8.41 -4.30
C VAL A 143 11.66 -7.42 -4.13
N PHE A 144 10.59 -7.83 -3.47
CA PHE A 144 9.43 -6.99 -3.11
C PHE A 144 9.52 -6.54 -1.66
N ASN A 145 10.42 -5.60 -1.36
CA ASN A 145 10.60 -5.01 -0.02
C ASN A 145 10.88 -6.06 1.06
N ALA A 146 11.76 -7.02 0.76
CA ALA A 146 12.13 -8.12 1.66
C ALA A 146 10.91 -8.91 2.19
N ASN A 147 9.86 -9.06 1.36
CA ASN A 147 8.57 -9.63 1.76
C ASN A 147 8.70 -11.01 2.41
N PHE A 148 9.50 -11.91 1.83
CA PHE A 148 9.65 -13.25 2.37
C PHE A 148 10.50 -13.28 3.66
N SER A 149 11.51 -12.43 3.76
CA SER A 149 12.26 -12.22 5.00
C SER A 149 11.37 -11.66 6.12
N GLN A 150 10.40 -10.81 5.80
CA GLN A 150 9.41 -10.33 6.79
C GLN A 150 8.55 -11.47 7.33
N ALA A 151 8.15 -12.42 6.50
CA ALA A 151 7.38 -13.61 6.90
C ALA A 151 8.06 -14.44 7.99
N LEU A 152 9.38 -14.38 8.04
CA LEU A 152 10.22 -15.16 8.97
C LEU A 152 10.76 -14.29 10.13
N GLY A 153 10.35 -13.03 10.24
CA GLY A 153 10.84 -12.12 11.26
C GLY A 153 12.32 -11.72 11.10
N ARG A 154 12.87 -11.85 9.89
CA ARG A 154 14.26 -11.51 9.57
C ARG A 154 14.46 -10.02 9.31
N VAL A 155 13.42 -9.31 8.92
CA VAL A 155 13.43 -7.86 8.75
C VAL A 155 13.09 -7.22 10.09
N ARG A 156 14.03 -6.43 10.60
CA ARG A 156 13.86 -5.69 11.85
C ARG A 156 14.00 -4.20 11.56
N PRO A 157 12.91 -3.44 11.71
CA PRO A 157 13.01 -1.99 11.60
C PRO A 157 14.05 -1.45 12.59
N ASN A 158 14.99 -0.67 12.09
CA ASN A 158 15.95 0.03 12.92
C ASN A 158 15.35 1.33 13.50
N ALA A 159 16.10 2.01 14.37
CA ALA A 159 15.63 3.24 15.02
C ALA A 159 15.27 4.35 14.01
N ASP A 160 16.01 4.45 12.90
CA ASP A 160 15.76 5.48 11.88
C ASP A 160 14.47 5.19 11.11
N GLN A 161 14.24 3.91 10.76
CA GLN A 161 13.00 3.47 10.12
C GLN A 161 11.79 3.66 11.03
N ILE A 162 11.89 3.26 12.30
CA ILE A 162 10.84 3.49 13.31
C ILE A 162 10.57 4.98 13.46
N GLY A 163 11.63 5.80 13.55
CA GLY A 163 11.48 7.26 13.63
C GLY A 163 10.88 7.89 12.38
N ALA A 164 11.15 7.36 11.19
CA ALA A 164 10.54 7.83 9.94
C ALA A 164 9.05 7.50 9.89
N TRP A 165 8.66 6.28 10.25
CA TRP A 165 7.26 5.90 10.36
C TRP A 165 6.50 6.73 11.40
N ASP A 166 7.11 6.98 12.58
CA ASP A 166 6.53 7.85 13.62
C ASP A 166 6.27 9.26 13.09
N ARG A 167 7.23 9.85 12.38
CA ARG A 167 7.05 11.19 11.77
C ARG A 167 5.96 11.20 10.70
N TYR A 168 5.98 10.21 9.80
CA TYR A 168 5.00 10.08 8.74
C TYR A 168 3.58 9.97 9.29
N MET A 169 3.37 9.08 10.25
CA MET A 169 2.06 8.89 10.88
C MET A 169 1.61 10.14 11.65
N LYS A 170 2.50 10.73 12.45
CA LYS A 170 2.20 11.96 13.19
C LYS A 170 1.82 13.13 12.30
N ALA A 171 2.49 13.31 11.16
CA ALA A 171 2.15 14.39 10.23
C ALA A 171 0.72 14.23 9.70
N ILE A 172 0.33 13.02 9.32
CA ILE A 172 -1.04 12.74 8.82
C ILE A 172 -2.07 12.89 9.94
N GLU A 173 -1.79 12.38 11.14
CA GLU A 173 -2.66 12.54 12.32
C GLU A 173 -2.86 14.02 12.66
N GLN A 174 -1.79 14.81 12.67
CA GLN A 174 -1.85 16.25 12.95
C GLN A 174 -2.68 17.00 11.90
N ALA A 175 -2.50 16.67 10.62
CA ALA A 175 -3.33 17.24 9.55
C ALA A 175 -4.80 16.83 9.71
N GLY A 176 -5.06 15.56 10.04
CA GLY A 176 -6.40 15.06 10.34
C GLY A 176 -7.04 15.80 11.52
N ASP A 177 -6.36 15.86 12.65
CA ASP A 177 -6.84 16.52 13.87
C ASP A 177 -7.14 18.02 13.64
N ALA A 178 -6.28 18.72 12.88
CA ALA A 178 -6.49 20.12 12.52
C ALA A 178 -7.76 20.35 11.68
N ASN A 179 -8.19 19.33 10.95
CA ASN A 179 -9.38 19.37 10.09
C ASN A 179 -10.58 18.59 10.66
N GLY A 180 -10.49 18.10 11.89
CA GLY A 180 -11.56 17.35 12.57
C GLY A 180 -11.76 15.92 12.03
N ALA A 181 -10.80 15.37 11.32
CA ALA A 181 -10.83 14.01 10.79
C ALA A 181 -10.34 12.97 11.82
N THR A 182 -10.91 11.78 11.77
CA THR A 182 -10.38 10.61 12.47
C THR A 182 -9.41 9.89 11.55
N THR A 183 -8.15 9.82 11.94
CA THR A 183 -7.09 9.18 11.16
C THR A 183 -6.81 7.76 11.67
N MET A 184 -6.51 6.82 10.76
CA MET A 184 -6.07 5.46 11.08
C MET A 184 -5.15 4.86 10.02
N PHE A 185 -4.39 3.84 10.41
CA PHE A 185 -3.44 3.13 9.56
C PHE A 185 -3.84 1.66 9.47
N LEU A 186 -4.09 1.19 8.24
CA LEU A 186 -4.53 -0.16 7.93
C LEU A 186 -3.46 -0.92 7.12
N PRO A 187 -2.49 -1.56 7.76
CA PRO A 187 -1.60 -2.46 7.04
C PRO A 187 -2.39 -3.70 6.61
N ALA A 188 -2.55 -3.89 5.29
CA ALA A 188 -3.15 -5.09 4.74
C ALA A 188 -2.20 -6.27 4.95
N PRO A 189 -2.60 -7.33 5.67
CA PRO A 189 -1.74 -8.46 5.96
C PRO A 189 -1.28 -9.16 4.68
N ALA A 190 -0.04 -9.59 4.64
CA ALA A 190 0.45 -10.43 3.57
C ALA A 190 -0.13 -11.86 3.68
N THR A 191 -0.21 -12.58 2.56
CA THR A 191 -0.71 -13.95 2.49
C THR A 191 -0.11 -14.83 3.59
N TRP A 192 1.19 -14.73 3.84
CA TRP A 192 1.91 -15.55 4.82
C TRP A 192 1.53 -15.23 6.28
N ASP A 193 0.90 -14.11 6.57
CA ASP A 193 0.45 -13.77 7.93
C ASP A 193 -0.87 -14.48 8.28
N VAL A 194 -1.71 -14.75 7.28
CA VAL A 194 -2.99 -15.45 7.43
C VAL A 194 -2.88 -16.94 7.07
N TYR A 195 -2.00 -17.27 6.14
CA TYR A 195 -1.76 -18.63 5.60
C TYR A 195 -0.33 -19.08 5.87
N SER A 196 0.15 -18.88 7.07
CA SER A 196 1.51 -19.22 7.47
C SER A 196 1.82 -20.72 7.41
N ASP A 197 0.82 -21.58 7.52
CA ASP A 197 0.91 -23.04 7.32
C ASP A 197 1.20 -23.41 5.86
N LYS A 198 1.03 -22.49 4.92
CA LYS A 198 1.35 -22.68 3.50
C LYS A 198 2.78 -22.28 3.14
N LEU A 199 3.51 -21.66 4.04
CA LEU A 199 4.94 -21.40 3.83
C LEU A 199 5.72 -22.71 3.58
N PRO A 200 6.85 -22.68 2.84
CA PRO A 200 7.68 -23.86 2.62
C PRO A 200 8.10 -24.53 3.92
N GLN A 201 8.16 -25.87 3.93
CA GLN A 201 8.47 -26.63 5.15
C GLN A 201 9.81 -26.24 5.80
N TRP A 202 10.79 -25.87 4.99
CA TRP A 202 12.11 -25.47 5.50
C TRP A 202 12.06 -24.19 6.34
N THR A 203 10.99 -23.40 6.25
CA THR A 203 10.83 -22.16 7.02
C THR A 203 10.32 -22.39 8.45
N ASP A 204 9.75 -23.56 8.74
CA ASP A 204 9.11 -23.83 10.04
C ASP A 204 10.01 -23.50 11.25
N PRO A 205 11.30 -23.92 11.26
CA PRO A 205 12.20 -23.61 12.39
C PRO A 205 12.75 -22.17 12.36
N LEU A 206 12.46 -21.38 11.30
CA LEU A 206 13.04 -20.05 11.08
C LEU A 206 12.08 -18.92 11.43
N ARG A 207 10.85 -19.21 11.82
CA ARG A 207 9.82 -18.20 12.06
C ARG A 207 10.14 -17.39 13.32
N GLY A 208 9.89 -16.07 13.21
CA GLY A 208 10.08 -15.11 14.30
C GLY A 208 9.03 -14.01 14.31
N THR A 209 9.23 -13.04 15.18
CA THR A 209 8.36 -11.84 15.26
C THR A 209 8.41 -11.04 13.97
N THR A 210 7.26 -10.74 13.41
CA THR A 210 7.16 -10.02 12.13
C THR A 210 7.48 -8.53 12.27
N SER A 211 7.78 -7.86 11.15
CA SER A 211 7.97 -6.40 11.13
C SER A 211 6.74 -5.65 11.64
N MET A 212 5.52 -6.15 11.36
CA MET A 212 4.28 -5.55 11.85
C MET A 212 4.17 -5.61 13.39
N ASP A 213 4.52 -6.75 14.00
CA ASP A 213 4.52 -6.88 15.47
C ASP A 213 5.52 -5.94 16.11
N LEU A 214 6.72 -5.83 15.52
CA LEU A 214 7.77 -4.93 15.99
C LEU A 214 7.35 -3.46 15.86
N MET A 215 6.79 -3.05 14.72
CA MET A 215 6.35 -1.69 14.49
C MET A 215 5.19 -1.29 15.42
N ARG A 216 4.20 -2.16 15.59
CA ARG A 216 3.10 -1.92 16.54
C ARG A 216 3.59 -1.79 17.99
N THR A 217 4.57 -2.61 18.38
CA THR A 217 5.18 -2.53 19.71
C THR A 217 5.99 -1.24 19.88
N ALA A 218 6.70 -0.80 18.84
CA ALA A 218 7.52 0.41 18.89
C ALA A 218 6.68 1.70 18.81
N LEU A 219 5.53 1.65 18.12
CA LEU A 219 4.66 2.78 17.82
C LEU A 219 3.21 2.55 18.31
N PRO A 220 2.99 2.24 19.59
CA PRO A 220 1.68 1.83 20.13
C PRO A 220 0.67 2.98 20.21
N ALA A 221 1.13 4.24 20.09
CA ALA A 221 0.26 5.41 20.21
C ALA A 221 -0.50 5.74 18.93
N HIS A 222 -0.08 5.18 17.79
CA HIS A 222 -0.75 5.40 16.52
C HIS A 222 -1.98 4.49 16.37
N PRO A 223 -3.05 4.93 15.72
CA PRO A 223 -4.28 4.16 15.54
C PRO A 223 -4.12 3.10 14.44
N TRP A 224 -3.38 2.04 14.74
CA TRP A 224 -3.25 0.87 13.89
C TRP A 224 -4.54 0.05 13.88
N VAL A 225 -4.93 -0.42 12.70
CA VAL A 225 -5.99 -1.41 12.56
C VAL A 225 -5.34 -2.75 12.21
N ASP A 226 -5.32 -3.67 13.16
CA ASP A 226 -4.78 -5.00 12.95
C ASP A 226 -5.91 -6.00 12.68
N VAL A 227 -6.12 -6.30 11.41
CA VAL A 227 -7.21 -7.17 10.95
C VAL A 227 -6.83 -8.66 10.89
N ARG A 228 -5.61 -9.02 11.27
CA ARG A 228 -5.10 -10.41 11.15
C ARG A 228 -5.97 -11.41 11.89
N GLN A 229 -6.34 -11.13 13.14
CA GLN A 229 -7.18 -12.06 13.93
C GLN A 229 -8.55 -12.26 13.27
N GLY A 230 -9.19 -11.20 12.80
CA GLY A 230 -10.47 -11.29 12.10
C GLY A 230 -10.38 -12.14 10.83
N LEU A 231 -9.29 -12.01 10.09
CA LEU A 231 -9.05 -12.83 8.89
C LEU A 231 -8.79 -14.31 9.24
N VAL A 232 -8.03 -14.58 10.30
CA VAL A 232 -7.79 -15.96 10.76
C VAL A 232 -9.09 -16.61 11.24
N ASP A 233 -9.94 -15.88 11.96
CA ASP A 233 -11.24 -16.36 12.41
C ASP A 233 -12.19 -16.61 11.23
N ALA A 234 -12.21 -15.72 10.25
CA ALA A 234 -12.99 -15.90 9.03
C ALA A 234 -12.49 -17.11 8.20
N ARG A 235 -11.17 -17.30 8.12
CA ARG A 235 -10.58 -18.49 7.49
C ARG A 235 -11.07 -19.80 8.12
N ALA A 236 -11.25 -19.81 9.42
CA ALA A 236 -11.72 -20.99 10.16
C ALA A 236 -13.22 -21.29 9.93
N THR A 237 -13.98 -20.33 9.40
CA THR A 237 -15.44 -20.41 9.24
C THR A 237 -15.91 -20.46 7.78
N THR A 238 -14.99 -20.39 6.81
CA THR A 238 -15.32 -20.50 5.39
C THR A 238 -14.39 -21.47 4.67
N ASP A 239 -14.96 -22.27 3.75
CA ASP A 239 -14.19 -23.16 2.87
C ASP A 239 -13.53 -22.40 1.71
N ALA A 240 -13.99 -21.18 1.43
CA ALA A 240 -13.45 -20.34 0.37
C ALA A 240 -12.15 -19.63 0.83
N PRO A 241 -11.04 -19.73 0.06
CA PRO A 241 -9.78 -19.12 0.45
C PRO A 241 -9.85 -17.59 0.53
N LEU A 242 -9.43 -17.02 1.65
CA LEU A 242 -9.31 -15.57 1.84
C LEU A 242 -8.14 -14.97 1.05
N TYR A 243 -7.14 -15.77 0.74
CA TYR A 243 -6.05 -15.48 -0.19
C TYR A 243 -5.92 -16.65 -1.14
N SER A 244 -5.83 -16.35 -2.43
CA SER A 244 -5.59 -17.39 -3.44
C SER A 244 -4.14 -17.86 -3.38
N ALA A 245 -3.93 -19.12 -3.75
CA ALA A 245 -2.58 -19.66 -3.92
C ALA A 245 -1.77 -18.92 -5.01
N VAL A 246 -2.45 -18.30 -5.98
CA VAL A 246 -1.86 -17.70 -7.17
C VAL A 246 -1.93 -16.16 -7.20
N ASN A 247 -2.35 -15.54 -6.09
CA ASN A 247 -2.51 -14.08 -6.01
C ASN A 247 -2.05 -13.56 -4.63
N PRO A 248 -1.20 -12.51 -4.57
CA PRO A 248 -0.72 -11.96 -3.30
C PRO A 248 -1.74 -11.07 -2.58
N HIS A 249 -2.85 -10.74 -3.23
CA HIS A 249 -3.90 -9.90 -2.66
C HIS A 249 -4.88 -10.73 -1.82
N TRP A 250 -5.45 -10.10 -0.80
CA TRP A 250 -6.63 -10.64 -0.15
C TRP A 250 -7.81 -10.73 -1.13
N SER A 251 -8.71 -11.67 -0.88
CA SER A 251 -9.92 -11.83 -1.68
C SER A 251 -10.92 -10.69 -1.39
N PRO A 252 -11.90 -10.46 -2.27
CA PRO A 252 -13.00 -9.54 -1.99
C PRO A 252 -13.71 -9.79 -0.66
N TYR A 253 -13.90 -11.05 -0.27
CA TYR A 253 -14.51 -11.37 1.02
C TYR A 253 -13.56 -11.12 2.20
N ALA A 254 -12.26 -11.37 2.05
CA ALA A 254 -11.28 -11.04 3.07
C ALA A 254 -11.19 -9.53 3.30
N ALA A 255 -11.23 -8.73 2.23
CA ALA A 255 -11.30 -7.28 2.29
C ALA A 255 -12.56 -6.81 3.03
N HIS A 256 -13.73 -7.43 2.77
CA HIS A 256 -14.95 -7.16 3.51
C HIS A 256 -14.83 -7.44 5.02
N VAL A 257 -14.22 -8.58 5.39
CA VAL A 257 -13.96 -8.92 6.81
C VAL A 257 -13.06 -7.86 7.46
N ALA A 258 -11.97 -7.48 6.77
CA ALA A 258 -11.05 -6.44 7.23
C ALA A 258 -11.76 -5.09 7.38
N TRP A 259 -12.66 -4.75 6.44
CA TRP A 259 -13.42 -3.51 6.50
C TRP A 259 -14.37 -3.44 7.70
N ASN A 260 -15.11 -4.52 7.99
CA ASN A 260 -15.99 -4.57 9.16
C ASN A 260 -15.23 -4.36 10.49
N GLN A 261 -14.04 -4.91 10.61
CA GLN A 261 -13.19 -4.64 11.75
C GLN A 261 -12.68 -3.19 11.77
N THR A 262 -12.36 -2.64 10.60
CA THR A 262 -11.98 -1.23 10.45
C THR A 262 -13.10 -0.30 10.89
N LEU A 263 -14.36 -0.56 10.52
CA LEU A 263 -15.53 0.20 10.99
C LEU A 263 -15.74 0.09 12.51
N THR A 264 -15.52 -1.09 13.07
CA THR A 264 -15.58 -1.29 14.53
C THR A 264 -14.52 -0.46 15.25
N CYS A 265 -13.30 -0.44 14.72
CA CYS A 265 -12.22 0.40 15.23
C CYS A 265 -12.56 1.90 15.08
N LEU A 266 -13.07 2.34 13.92
CA LEU A 266 -13.51 3.73 13.72
C LEU A 266 -14.53 4.17 14.75
N GLY A 267 -15.55 3.36 15.00
CA GLY A 267 -16.58 3.65 16.02
C GLY A 267 -16.03 3.70 17.44
N ALA A 268 -14.99 2.91 17.74
CA ALA A 268 -14.31 2.93 19.03
C ALA A 268 -13.38 4.15 19.20
N LEU A 269 -12.72 4.59 18.12
CA LEU A 269 -11.90 5.81 18.11
C LEU A 269 -12.76 7.07 18.19
N ASN A 270 -13.87 7.08 17.45
CA ASN A 270 -14.78 8.20 17.39
C ASN A 270 -16.24 7.72 17.39
N PRO A 271 -16.97 7.82 18.52
CA PRO A 271 -18.35 7.37 18.62
C PRO A 271 -19.32 8.01 17.61
N SER A 272 -19.03 9.20 17.06
CA SER A 272 -19.85 9.82 16.02
C SER A 272 -19.80 9.04 14.67
N LEU A 273 -18.79 8.20 14.49
CA LEU A 273 -18.61 7.32 13.35
C LEU A 273 -19.18 5.91 13.57
N SER A 274 -19.81 5.66 14.72
CA SER A 274 -20.48 4.38 14.97
C SER A 274 -21.70 4.22 14.05
N GLY A 275 -21.95 2.97 13.61
CA GLY A 275 -23.08 2.64 12.75
C GLY A 275 -23.01 3.29 11.37
N LEU A 276 -21.80 3.47 10.82
CA LEU A 276 -21.61 3.78 9.40
C LEU A 276 -22.23 2.65 8.55
N PRO A 277 -22.79 2.95 7.37
CA PRO A 277 -23.27 1.93 6.45
C PRO A 277 -22.18 0.93 6.09
N SER A 278 -22.54 -0.33 5.92
CA SER A 278 -21.67 -1.37 5.39
C SER A 278 -22.43 -2.33 4.49
N LEU A 279 -21.71 -2.98 3.58
CA LEU A 279 -22.27 -4.09 2.82
C LEU A 279 -22.62 -5.23 3.76
N ALA A 280 -23.67 -5.99 3.41
CA ALA A 280 -24.15 -7.13 4.19
C ALA A 280 -24.22 -8.38 3.29
N PRO A 281 -23.13 -9.08 3.04
CA PRO A 281 -23.16 -10.33 2.32
C PRO A 281 -24.07 -11.35 2.99
N SER A 282 -24.85 -12.07 2.19
CA SER A 282 -25.67 -13.19 2.65
C SER A 282 -24.93 -14.52 2.70
N GLY A 283 -23.74 -14.57 2.11
CA GLY A 283 -22.89 -15.76 2.06
C GLY A 283 -21.57 -15.49 1.34
N VAL A 284 -20.85 -16.56 1.10
CA VAL A 284 -19.55 -16.57 0.42
C VAL A 284 -19.60 -17.63 -0.69
N SER A 285 -19.09 -17.27 -1.86
CA SER A 285 -18.82 -18.20 -2.96
C SER A 285 -17.34 -18.18 -3.33
N THR A 286 -16.96 -18.99 -4.29
CA THR A 286 -15.62 -18.99 -4.86
C THR A 286 -15.65 -18.54 -6.31
N SER A 287 -14.62 -17.83 -6.75
CA SER A 287 -14.30 -17.66 -8.16
C SER A 287 -12.79 -17.80 -8.35
N ASP A 288 -12.34 -17.93 -9.59
CA ASP A 288 -10.91 -17.94 -9.88
C ASP A 288 -10.31 -16.55 -9.63
N ALA A 289 -9.21 -16.52 -8.90
CA ALA A 289 -8.39 -15.31 -8.73
C ALA A 289 -7.58 -15.04 -10.00
N PRO A 290 -7.31 -13.77 -10.34
CA PRO A 290 -6.27 -13.45 -11.32
C PRO A 290 -4.93 -14.05 -10.90
N ASN A 291 -4.23 -14.72 -11.83
CA ASN A 291 -2.90 -15.26 -11.52
C ASN A 291 -1.82 -14.18 -11.70
N GLU A 292 -1.50 -13.48 -10.65
CA GLU A 292 -0.48 -12.42 -10.70
C GLU A 292 0.95 -12.98 -10.64
N TYR A 293 1.14 -14.18 -10.10
CA TYR A 293 2.46 -14.81 -10.07
C TYR A 293 2.92 -15.31 -11.45
N GLU A 294 1.99 -15.57 -12.38
CA GLU A 294 2.35 -15.92 -13.76
C GLU A 294 3.15 -14.77 -14.43
N GLY A 295 2.73 -13.52 -14.21
CA GLY A 295 3.47 -12.34 -14.66
C GLY A 295 4.86 -12.18 -14.01
N LEU A 296 5.10 -12.88 -12.89
CA LEU A 296 6.38 -12.95 -12.19
C LEU A 296 7.21 -14.19 -12.56
N GLY A 297 6.75 -14.99 -13.53
CA GLY A 297 7.45 -16.18 -14.02
C GLY A 297 7.08 -17.48 -13.32
N ALA A 298 6.04 -17.49 -12.46
CA ALA A 298 5.52 -18.73 -11.92
C ALA A 298 4.76 -19.54 -12.99
N PRO A 299 4.62 -20.86 -12.81
CA PRO A 299 3.81 -21.66 -13.70
C PRO A 299 2.36 -21.14 -13.80
N SER A 300 1.76 -21.26 -14.98
CA SER A 300 0.34 -20.97 -15.16
C SER A 300 -0.47 -21.93 -14.29
N ALA A 301 -1.30 -21.37 -13.42
CA ALA A 301 -2.14 -22.07 -12.50
C ALA A 301 -3.43 -21.29 -12.25
N THR A 302 -4.49 -21.95 -11.82
CA THR A 302 -5.71 -21.34 -11.31
C THR A 302 -5.78 -21.54 -9.82
N GLY A 303 -6.36 -20.59 -9.11
CA GLY A 303 -6.58 -20.71 -7.68
C GLY A 303 -7.86 -19.99 -7.27
N PRO A 304 -8.71 -20.62 -6.47
CA PRO A 304 -9.93 -19.98 -6.00
C PRO A 304 -9.62 -18.90 -4.96
N TRP A 305 -10.55 -17.96 -4.83
CA TRP A 305 -10.63 -17.04 -3.70
C TRP A 305 -12.08 -16.75 -3.31
N ALA A 306 -12.27 -16.23 -2.10
CA ALA A 306 -13.58 -15.97 -1.52
C ALA A 306 -14.21 -14.69 -2.10
N ILE A 307 -15.45 -14.80 -2.57
CA ILE A 307 -16.25 -13.69 -3.09
C ILE A 307 -17.51 -13.55 -2.22
N PRO A 308 -17.84 -12.33 -1.74
CA PRO A 308 -19.08 -12.09 -1.05
C PRO A 308 -20.27 -12.29 -2.00
N THR A 309 -21.34 -12.90 -1.50
CA THR A 309 -22.60 -13.05 -2.24
C THR A 309 -23.71 -12.29 -1.53
N TYR A 310 -24.64 -11.73 -2.29
CA TYR A 310 -25.71 -10.89 -1.78
C TYR A 310 -27.06 -11.49 -2.14
N ALA A 311 -27.99 -11.55 -1.17
CA ALA A 311 -29.36 -11.99 -1.43
C ALA A 311 -30.14 -11.01 -2.32
N GLN A 312 -29.74 -9.74 -2.29
CA GLN A 312 -30.24 -8.65 -3.13
C GLN A 312 -29.06 -7.88 -3.68
N ASP A 313 -29.23 -7.23 -4.82
CA ASP A 313 -28.19 -6.35 -5.39
C ASP A 313 -27.77 -5.29 -4.34
N PRO A 314 -26.48 -5.22 -3.97
CA PRO A 314 -26.00 -4.22 -3.02
C PRO A 314 -26.03 -2.79 -3.60
N GLY A 315 -26.36 -2.63 -4.87
CA GLY A 315 -26.48 -1.36 -5.55
C GLY A 315 -25.22 -0.92 -6.29
N SER A 316 -25.22 0.34 -6.65
CA SER A 316 -24.12 1.01 -7.36
C SER A 316 -23.81 2.35 -6.75
N VAL A 317 -22.60 2.83 -7.05
CA VAL A 317 -22.13 4.19 -6.71
C VAL A 317 -21.62 4.87 -7.97
N ARG A 318 -21.55 6.20 -7.97
CA ARG A 318 -20.91 6.92 -9.07
C ARG A 318 -19.42 6.99 -8.85
N MET A 319 -18.63 6.85 -9.91
CA MET A 319 -17.18 6.84 -9.83
C MET A 319 -16.55 7.70 -10.92
N LEU A 320 -15.72 8.65 -10.49
CA LEU A 320 -14.86 9.47 -11.32
C LEU A 320 -13.42 9.00 -11.17
N ARG A 321 -12.81 8.49 -12.24
CA ARG A 321 -11.37 8.22 -12.32
C ARG A 321 -10.66 9.44 -12.84
N LEU A 322 -9.49 9.74 -12.28
CA LEU A 322 -8.63 10.84 -12.70
C LEU A 322 -7.35 10.29 -13.34
N ASP A 323 -6.80 11.04 -14.30
CA ASP A 323 -5.58 10.61 -14.98
C ASP A 323 -4.31 10.90 -14.16
N SER A 324 -4.37 11.89 -13.29
CA SER A 324 -3.24 12.29 -12.44
C SER A 324 -3.68 12.75 -11.05
N ARG A 325 -2.72 12.78 -10.11
CA ARG A 325 -2.95 13.34 -8.76
C ARG A 325 -3.18 14.86 -8.78
N ASP A 326 -2.62 15.56 -9.75
CA ASP A 326 -2.76 17.01 -9.84
C ASP A 326 -4.21 17.45 -10.04
N GLU A 327 -5.02 16.58 -10.64
CA GLU A 327 -6.45 16.83 -10.81
C GLU A 327 -7.23 16.84 -9.48
N LEU A 328 -6.68 16.28 -8.42
CA LEU A 328 -7.27 16.34 -7.07
C LEU A 328 -7.17 17.73 -6.44
N ALA A 329 -6.35 18.65 -6.96
CA ALA A 329 -6.17 19.98 -6.39
C ALA A 329 -7.43 20.83 -6.38
N ASP A 330 -8.36 20.62 -7.33
CA ASP A 330 -9.67 21.29 -7.32
C ASP A 330 -10.75 20.41 -6.69
N ALA A 331 -10.73 20.31 -5.38
CA ALA A 331 -11.65 19.46 -4.62
C ALA A 331 -13.11 19.77 -4.89
N SER A 332 -13.47 21.07 -4.98
CA SER A 332 -14.85 21.49 -5.21
C SER A 332 -15.36 21.05 -6.58
N ALA A 333 -14.55 21.21 -7.63
CA ALA A 333 -14.91 20.76 -8.97
C ALA A 333 -15.02 19.23 -9.02
N ARG A 334 -14.08 18.50 -8.42
CA ARG A 334 -14.10 17.02 -8.43
C ARG A 334 -15.30 16.45 -7.67
N MET A 335 -15.62 17.01 -6.50
CA MET A 335 -16.80 16.59 -5.73
C MET A 335 -18.10 16.88 -6.45
N ALA A 336 -18.21 17.98 -7.18
CA ALA A 336 -19.36 18.25 -8.03
C ALA A 336 -19.45 17.31 -9.23
N GLU A 337 -18.32 17.04 -9.89
CA GLU A 337 -18.24 16.20 -11.09
C GLU A 337 -18.61 14.75 -10.82
N VAL A 338 -18.14 14.17 -9.70
CA VAL A 338 -18.40 12.76 -9.35
C VAL A 338 -19.89 12.46 -9.20
N THR A 339 -20.71 13.43 -8.83
CA THR A 339 -22.18 13.25 -8.72
C THR A 339 -22.85 12.97 -10.06
N GLY A 340 -22.21 13.32 -11.17
CA GLY A 340 -22.65 13.03 -12.54
C GLY A 340 -21.88 11.91 -13.22
N ALA A 341 -20.91 11.28 -12.55
CA ALA A 341 -20.06 10.27 -13.12
C ALA A 341 -20.82 8.93 -13.40
N PRO A 342 -20.23 8.03 -14.21
CA PRO A 342 -20.80 6.70 -14.45
C PRO A 342 -20.98 5.90 -13.17
N GLU A 343 -21.97 5.01 -13.18
CA GLU A 343 -22.20 4.08 -12.07
C GLU A 343 -21.31 2.85 -12.17
N VAL A 344 -20.84 2.38 -11.01
CA VAL A 344 -20.11 1.11 -10.83
C VAL A 344 -20.83 0.28 -9.77
N SER A 345 -20.90 -1.05 -9.99
CA SER A 345 -21.54 -1.97 -9.08
C SER A 345 -20.73 -2.17 -7.81
N LEU A 346 -21.41 -2.28 -6.68
CA LEU A 346 -20.85 -2.66 -5.39
C LEU A 346 -20.73 -4.19 -5.20
N ALA A 347 -21.27 -4.97 -6.14
CA ALA A 347 -21.21 -6.44 -6.08
C ALA A 347 -19.85 -7.02 -6.51
N THR A 348 -18.99 -6.21 -7.09
CA THR A 348 -17.69 -6.64 -7.64
C THR A 348 -16.57 -5.73 -7.18
N PRO A 349 -15.31 -6.23 -7.11
CA PRO A 349 -14.15 -5.38 -6.85
C PRO A 349 -14.12 -4.17 -7.79
N ILE A 350 -13.66 -3.04 -7.27
CA ILE A 350 -13.50 -1.81 -8.05
C ILE A 350 -12.02 -1.68 -8.41
N ASP A 351 -11.72 -1.87 -9.69
CA ASP A 351 -10.38 -1.63 -10.21
C ASP A 351 -10.15 -0.13 -10.41
N PHE A 352 -9.27 0.43 -9.62
CA PHE A 352 -8.87 1.85 -9.71
C PHE A 352 -7.72 2.09 -10.68
N GLU A 353 -7.17 1.04 -11.33
CA GLU A 353 -6.04 1.14 -12.28
C GLU A 353 -4.82 1.90 -11.68
N ASN A 354 -4.64 1.82 -10.36
CA ASN A 354 -3.66 2.61 -9.59
C ASN A 354 -3.77 4.14 -9.80
N LYS A 355 -4.90 4.60 -10.31
CA LYS A 355 -5.21 6.02 -10.52
C LYS A 355 -5.96 6.61 -9.33
N PRO A 356 -5.89 7.93 -9.14
CA PRO A 356 -6.78 8.61 -8.21
C PRO A 356 -8.24 8.48 -8.67
N ALA A 357 -9.14 8.38 -7.70
CA ALA A 357 -10.56 8.27 -8.01
C ALA A 357 -11.41 8.87 -6.89
N LEU A 358 -12.59 9.34 -7.27
CA LEU A 358 -13.64 9.71 -6.34
C LEU A 358 -14.83 8.78 -6.53
N THR A 359 -15.51 8.45 -5.43
CA THR A 359 -16.83 7.81 -5.49
C THR A 359 -17.87 8.68 -4.78
N TYR A 360 -19.11 8.64 -5.27
CA TYR A 360 -20.26 9.28 -4.65
C TYR A 360 -21.38 8.27 -4.43
N ASN A 361 -21.80 8.16 -3.17
CA ASN A 361 -22.91 7.31 -2.73
C ASN A 361 -23.91 8.14 -1.93
N PRO A 362 -25.11 8.43 -2.48
CA PRO A 362 -26.11 9.22 -1.76
C PRO A 362 -26.64 8.54 -0.48
N ASN A 363 -26.39 7.24 -0.29
CA ASN A 363 -26.78 6.49 0.89
C ASN A 363 -25.64 6.34 1.92
N GLY A 364 -24.43 6.78 1.58
CA GLY A 364 -23.28 6.80 2.47
C GLY A 364 -23.33 7.97 3.45
N ARG A 365 -22.34 8.04 4.35
CA ARG A 365 -22.29 9.10 5.37
C ARG A 365 -20.90 9.67 5.55
N GLY A 366 -20.76 10.96 5.32
CA GLY A 366 -19.49 11.69 5.47
C GLY A 366 -18.53 11.48 4.31
N THR A 367 -17.34 12.05 4.45
CA THR A 367 -16.29 12.01 3.44
C THR A 367 -15.08 11.27 3.98
N ALA A 368 -14.51 10.36 3.18
CA ALA A 368 -13.28 9.66 3.50
C ALA A 368 -12.16 9.95 2.49
N LEU A 369 -10.96 10.15 2.99
CA LEU A 369 -9.73 10.12 2.20
C LEU A 369 -9.04 8.78 2.44
N ILE A 370 -8.85 8.01 1.38
CA ILE A 370 -8.20 6.69 1.40
C ILE A 370 -6.90 6.79 0.62
N VAL A 371 -5.80 6.73 1.34
CA VAL A 371 -4.45 6.60 0.76
C VAL A 371 -4.14 5.11 0.74
N ARG A 372 -3.92 4.53 -0.43
CA ARG A 372 -3.92 3.06 -0.58
C ARG A 372 -2.89 2.54 -1.57
N ASP A 373 -2.70 1.23 -1.57
CA ASP A 373 -2.08 0.50 -2.68
C ASP A 373 -3.09 -0.38 -3.43
N SER A 374 -2.62 -1.39 -4.17
CA SER A 374 -3.47 -2.30 -4.95
C SER A 374 -4.38 -3.19 -4.11
N GLN A 375 -4.08 -3.42 -2.83
CA GLN A 375 -4.98 -4.14 -1.90
C GLN A 375 -6.31 -3.39 -1.74
N GLY A 376 -6.30 -2.06 -1.83
CA GLY A 376 -7.47 -1.21 -1.79
C GLY A 376 -8.52 -1.49 -2.88
N ASN A 377 -8.16 -2.13 -4.00
CA ASN A 377 -9.11 -2.50 -5.04
C ASN A 377 -10.22 -3.42 -4.50
N ASN A 378 -9.86 -4.38 -3.67
CA ASN A 378 -10.83 -5.29 -3.07
C ASN A 378 -11.59 -4.67 -1.88
N LEU A 379 -11.06 -3.63 -1.24
CA LEU A 379 -11.78 -2.80 -0.26
C LEU A 379 -12.76 -1.81 -0.91
N GLY A 380 -12.55 -1.48 -2.19
CA GLY A 380 -13.27 -0.43 -2.88
C GLY A 380 -14.78 -0.45 -2.74
N PRO A 381 -15.48 -1.59 -2.94
CA PRO A 381 -16.92 -1.69 -2.78
C PRO A 381 -17.40 -1.34 -1.36
N ASP A 382 -16.74 -1.86 -0.34
CA ASP A 382 -17.10 -1.64 1.06
C ASP A 382 -16.89 -0.17 1.46
N VAL A 383 -15.75 0.42 1.09
CA VAL A 383 -15.44 1.83 1.34
C VAL A 383 -16.46 2.73 0.66
N ALA A 384 -16.76 2.47 -0.64
CA ALA A 384 -17.70 3.25 -1.41
C ALA A 384 -19.16 3.10 -0.92
N ALA A 385 -19.52 1.94 -0.36
CA ALA A 385 -20.82 1.73 0.26
C ALA A 385 -20.97 2.52 1.58
N THR A 386 -19.87 2.75 2.28
CA THR A 386 -19.85 3.36 3.61
C THR A 386 -19.98 4.88 3.59
N PHE A 387 -19.23 5.55 2.71
CA PHE A 387 -19.12 7.01 2.71
C PHE A 387 -19.92 7.64 1.58
N GLU A 388 -20.44 8.86 1.84
CA GLU A 388 -21.09 9.64 0.79
C GLU A 388 -20.07 10.04 -0.29
N TYR A 389 -18.91 10.51 0.12
CA TYR A 389 -17.78 10.76 -0.77
C TYR A 389 -16.57 9.99 -0.32
N THR A 390 -15.88 9.35 -1.28
CA THR A 390 -14.59 8.74 -1.04
C THR A 390 -13.59 9.29 -2.04
N ILE A 391 -12.47 9.80 -1.54
CA ILE A 391 -11.32 10.21 -2.34
C ILE A 391 -10.25 9.14 -2.17
N GLN A 392 -9.79 8.53 -3.26
CA GLN A 392 -8.79 7.48 -3.24
C GLN A 392 -7.55 7.89 -4.02
N VAL A 393 -6.38 7.67 -3.42
CA VAL A 393 -5.08 8.01 -4.01
C VAL A 393 -4.02 6.99 -3.60
N GLY A 394 -3.05 6.75 -4.47
CA GLY A 394 -1.92 5.87 -4.16
C GLY A 394 -1.01 6.47 -3.07
N HIS A 395 -0.49 5.64 -2.16
CA HIS A 395 0.35 6.10 -1.05
C HIS A 395 1.74 6.58 -1.47
N ALA A 396 2.31 6.00 -2.54
CA ALA A 396 3.66 6.30 -3.03
C ALA A 396 4.78 6.21 -1.96
N LEU A 397 4.62 5.32 -0.96
CA LEU A 397 5.60 5.11 0.11
C LEU A 397 7.00 4.69 -0.38
N ASP A 398 7.05 4.08 -1.56
CA ASP A 398 8.26 3.62 -2.25
C ASP A 398 8.77 4.60 -3.33
N ALA A 399 8.14 5.78 -3.45
CA ALA A 399 8.53 6.81 -4.41
C ALA A 399 9.39 7.88 -3.75
N GLU A 400 10.20 8.56 -4.56
CA GLU A 400 11.01 9.71 -4.14
C GLU A 400 10.14 10.87 -3.63
N HIS A 401 8.94 11.01 -4.23
CA HIS A 401 7.95 12.02 -3.83
C HIS A 401 6.67 11.31 -3.38
N PRO A 402 6.47 11.11 -2.08
CA PRO A 402 5.26 10.51 -1.54
C PRO A 402 4.02 11.38 -1.82
N THR A 403 2.84 10.81 -1.64
CA THR A 403 1.59 11.57 -1.75
C THR A 403 1.53 12.60 -0.63
N ASP A 404 1.26 13.84 -0.99
CA ASP A 404 0.97 14.92 -0.03
C ASP A 404 -0.44 14.74 0.55
N VAL A 405 -0.51 13.94 1.60
CA VAL A 405 -1.77 13.60 2.28
C VAL A 405 -2.32 14.80 3.03
N ALA A 406 -1.46 15.66 3.57
CA ALA A 406 -1.87 16.82 4.35
C ALA A 406 -2.64 17.83 3.48
N SER A 407 -2.13 18.14 2.29
CA SER A 407 -2.84 19.01 1.33
C SER A 407 -4.17 18.43 0.87
N LEU A 408 -4.28 17.11 0.71
CA LEU A 408 -5.56 16.48 0.38
C LEU A 408 -6.56 16.55 1.55
N ILE A 409 -6.10 16.38 2.79
CA ILE A 409 -6.95 16.57 3.98
C ILE A 409 -7.47 18.00 4.05
N GLU A 410 -6.60 18.99 3.82
CA GLU A 410 -7.00 20.40 3.79
C GLU A 410 -7.99 20.72 2.68
N ALA A 411 -7.79 20.14 1.47
CA ALA A 411 -8.66 20.42 0.32
C ALA A 411 -10.05 19.78 0.42
N TYR A 412 -10.13 18.54 0.92
CA TYR A 412 -11.38 17.75 0.92
C TYR A 412 -12.10 17.72 2.25
N HIS A 413 -11.49 18.19 3.35
CA HIS A 413 -12.05 18.19 4.71
C HIS A 413 -12.73 16.86 5.07
N PRO A 414 -12.03 15.70 4.93
CA PRO A 414 -12.63 14.42 5.20
C PRO A 414 -12.97 14.26 6.69
N SER A 415 -14.01 13.50 7.00
CA SER A 415 -14.30 13.07 8.37
C SER A 415 -13.43 11.90 8.81
N VAL A 416 -12.88 11.15 7.85
CA VAL A 416 -12.05 9.97 8.07
C VAL A 416 -10.87 9.99 7.10
N VAL A 417 -9.67 9.70 7.61
CA VAL A 417 -8.46 9.46 6.82
C VAL A 417 -7.97 8.05 7.10
N ILE A 418 -7.86 7.22 6.08
CA ILE A 418 -7.31 5.87 6.19
C ILE A 418 -6.08 5.76 5.29
N VAL A 419 -4.95 5.39 5.88
CA VAL A 419 -3.75 5.03 5.13
C VAL A 419 -3.66 3.51 5.12
N GLU A 420 -4.09 2.93 4.01
CA GLU A 420 -3.98 1.50 3.74
C GLU A 420 -2.69 1.23 2.95
N PHE A 421 -1.98 0.19 3.32
CA PHE A 421 -0.80 -0.27 2.62
C PHE A 421 -0.52 -1.74 2.91
N THR A 422 0.01 -2.44 1.94
CA THR A 422 0.44 -3.84 2.15
C THR A 422 1.53 -3.90 3.22
N GLN A 423 1.44 -4.85 4.11
CA GLN A 423 2.36 -5.06 5.23
C GLN A 423 3.86 -5.02 4.85
N ARG A 424 4.23 -5.47 3.64
CA ARG A 424 5.62 -5.45 3.17
C ARG A 424 6.26 -4.06 3.15
N TYR A 425 5.45 -3.00 3.06
CA TYR A 425 5.96 -1.62 3.07
C TYR A 425 6.51 -1.19 4.43
N LEU A 426 6.23 -1.94 5.50
CA LEU A 426 6.85 -1.70 6.81
C LEU A 426 8.37 -1.86 6.82
N ALA A 427 8.95 -2.53 5.81
CA ALA A 427 10.40 -2.60 5.60
C ALA A 427 10.99 -1.29 5.03
N LEU A 428 10.17 -0.39 4.52
CA LEU A 428 10.62 0.88 3.95
C LEU A 428 10.86 1.93 5.04
N THR A 429 11.59 2.97 4.62
CA THR A 429 11.69 4.23 5.36
C THR A 429 10.80 5.23 4.62
N PRO A 430 9.58 5.50 5.09
CA PRO A 430 8.70 6.43 4.39
C PRO A 430 9.33 7.82 4.33
N GLY A 431 9.14 8.50 3.21
CA GLY A 431 9.49 9.90 3.05
C GLY A 431 8.64 10.82 3.94
N SER A 432 8.99 12.11 3.97
CA SER A 432 8.09 13.10 4.55
C SER A 432 6.80 13.15 3.74
N PRO A 433 5.61 13.22 4.38
CA PRO A 433 4.35 13.40 3.68
C PRO A 433 4.11 14.85 3.21
N GLU A 434 5.17 15.69 3.25
CA GLU A 434 5.14 17.11 2.84
C GLU A 434 4.87 17.28 1.35
#